data_cb0369e7e23430855eb01203878d6b31
#
_entry.id   cb0369e7e23430855eb01203878d6b31
#
_cell.length_a   1.000
_cell.length_b   1.000
_cell.length_c   1.000
_cell.angle_alpha   90.00
_cell.angle_beta   90.00
_cell.angle_gamma   90.00
#
_symmetry.space_group_name_H-M   'P 1'
#
loop_
_entity.id
_entity.type
_entity.pdbx_description
1 polymer ?
#
loop_
_entity_poly.entity_id
_entity_poly.type
_entity_poly.pdbx_seq_one_letter_code
_entity_poly.pdbx_strand_id
1 'polypeptide(L)'
;AGIGAVRRFGPGWLVRPLLHFERADLRAYAAANDIRWIEDPSNSDKRFDRNFLRHEVLPCLKTRWPDIATRLQRSAMHSSEATSLLVDLACIDLDALGGRPQRLPVGALLDLSRHRQKNLVRHALRVCGLTVPTSVQLDVILDEVLRARQDAQPQLRWPGGSVRRYRDGLYLLTDELADALPEGPIAGSKVRLGTGLGTLFFEPGVERGLDPQLVGPNLRLEARKGGEKLRLYGQTHTKKLNKLLQEEGVVPWMRYRVPLIYADDDLVAIGDLWIAAAATASPGVAVRWTDRPALH
;
A
#
# COMPACT_ATOMS: atom_id res chain seq x y z
N ALA A 1 -4.03 16.52 15.41
CA ALA A 1 -3.59 17.63 14.58
C ALA A 1 -4.77 18.58 14.36
N GLY A 2 -4.52 19.91 14.40
CA GLY A 2 -5.54 20.92 14.13
C GLY A 2 -6.03 20.92 12.68
N ILE A 3 -7.04 21.72 12.37
CA ILE A 3 -7.55 21.89 11.02
C ILE A 3 -6.50 22.66 10.20
N GLY A 4 -5.90 22.01 9.18
CA GLY A 4 -4.91 22.65 8.31
C GLY A 4 -5.53 23.73 7.41
N ALA A 5 -4.76 24.80 7.13
CA ALA A 5 -5.16 25.88 6.22
C ALA A 5 -5.35 25.37 4.78
N VAL A 6 -4.56 24.40 4.36
CA VAL A 6 -4.59 23.75 3.04
C VAL A 6 -4.51 22.24 3.21
N ARG A 7 -5.31 21.49 2.45
CA ARG A 7 -5.19 20.02 2.37
C ARG A 7 -5.63 19.50 1.01
N ARG A 8 -5.11 18.35 0.61
CA ARG A 8 -5.63 17.61 -0.54
C ARG A 8 -7.10 17.21 -0.32
N PHE A 9 -7.92 17.34 -1.37
CA PHE A 9 -9.31 16.92 -1.38
C PHE A 9 -9.69 16.40 -2.77
N GLY A 10 -9.75 15.10 -2.92
CA GLY A 10 -9.87 14.45 -4.23
C GLY A 10 -8.75 14.88 -5.19
N PRO A 11 -9.06 15.28 -6.43
CA PRO A 11 -8.07 15.75 -7.40
C PRO A 11 -7.59 17.19 -7.13
N GLY A 12 -8.23 17.91 -6.21
CA GLY A 12 -7.96 19.34 -5.92
C GLY A 12 -7.43 19.59 -4.51
N TRP A 13 -7.68 20.82 -4.05
CA TRP A 13 -7.25 21.34 -2.76
C TRP A 13 -8.41 21.98 -2.02
N LEU A 14 -8.48 21.74 -0.73
CA LEU A 14 -9.35 22.48 0.18
C LEU A 14 -8.51 23.51 0.92
N VAL A 15 -8.82 24.79 0.64
CA VAL A 15 -8.12 25.94 1.25
C VAL A 15 -9.06 26.65 2.22
N ARG A 16 -8.53 27.09 3.35
CA ARG A 16 -9.26 27.83 4.39
C ARG A 16 -8.57 29.17 4.66
N PRO A 17 -8.78 30.17 3.82
CA PRO A 17 -8.06 31.46 3.92
C PRO A 17 -8.42 32.24 5.18
N LEU A 18 -9.62 32.06 5.73
CA LEU A 18 -10.10 32.79 6.91
C LEU A 18 -9.77 32.10 8.26
N LEU A 19 -8.93 31.08 8.27
CA LEU A 19 -8.64 30.30 9.47
C LEU A 19 -7.95 31.12 10.59
N HIS A 20 -7.28 32.20 10.22
CA HIS A 20 -6.52 33.07 11.14
C HIS A 20 -7.34 34.22 11.74
N PHE A 21 -8.57 34.46 11.25
CA PHE A 21 -9.45 35.51 11.75
C PHE A 21 -10.38 34.97 12.82
N GLU A 22 -10.67 35.79 13.84
CA GLU A 22 -11.68 35.45 14.81
C GLU A 22 -13.09 35.63 14.21
N ARG A 23 -14.05 34.84 14.72
CA ARG A 23 -15.45 34.97 14.26
C ARG A 23 -16.04 36.36 14.49
N ALA A 24 -15.60 37.04 15.55
CA ALA A 24 -16.03 38.41 15.84
C ALA A 24 -15.58 39.38 14.74
N ASP A 25 -14.32 39.26 14.28
CA ASP A 25 -13.77 40.09 13.21
C ASP A 25 -14.53 39.90 11.89
N LEU A 26 -14.82 38.60 11.58
CA LEU A 26 -15.57 38.26 10.36
C LEU A 26 -17.01 38.82 10.42
N ARG A 27 -17.65 38.79 11.57
CA ARG A 27 -18.99 39.40 11.75
C ARG A 27 -18.94 40.90 11.68
N ALA A 28 -17.95 41.55 12.30
CA ALA A 28 -17.77 42.99 12.20
C ALA A 28 -17.56 43.44 10.74
N TYR A 29 -16.70 42.71 10.01
CA TYR A 29 -16.46 42.95 8.59
C TYR A 29 -17.75 42.80 7.76
N ALA A 30 -18.50 41.72 7.98
CA ALA A 30 -19.74 41.46 7.27
C ALA A 30 -20.80 42.58 7.55
N ALA A 31 -20.92 43.02 8.80
CA ALA A 31 -21.81 44.12 9.18
C ALA A 31 -21.38 45.44 8.55
N ALA A 32 -20.07 45.74 8.53
CA ALA A 32 -19.57 47.01 7.95
C ALA A 32 -19.70 47.06 6.41
N ASN A 33 -19.89 45.93 5.74
CA ASN A 33 -20.03 45.82 4.29
C ASN A 33 -21.42 45.36 3.85
N ASP A 34 -22.44 45.45 4.74
CA ASP A 34 -23.83 45.05 4.46
C ASP A 34 -23.99 43.62 3.91
N ILE A 35 -23.06 42.72 4.25
CA ILE A 35 -23.12 41.31 3.82
C ILE A 35 -24.15 40.58 4.67
N ARG A 36 -25.19 40.06 4.03
CA ARG A 36 -26.20 39.23 4.68
C ARG A 36 -25.73 37.77 4.76
N TRP A 37 -25.94 37.13 5.91
CA TRP A 37 -25.66 35.70 6.10
C TRP A 37 -26.83 35.02 6.81
N ILE A 38 -26.87 33.70 6.67
CA ILE A 38 -27.86 32.86 7.36
C ILE A 38 -27.14 32.18 8.54
N GLU A 39 -27.72 32.28 9.73
CA GLU A 39 -27.25 31.48 10.87
C GLU A 39 -27.90 30.09 10.80
N ASP A 40 -27.06 29.06 10.65
CA ASP A 40 -27.52 27.68 10.71
C ASP A 40 -27.85 27.30 12.17
N PRO A 41 -29.10 26.88 12.48
CA PRO A 41 -29.50 26.50 13.83
C PRO A 41 -28.64 25.39 14.44
N SER A 42 -28.08 24.52 13.60
CA SER A 42 -27.19 23.44 14.08
C SER A 42 -25.91 23.96 14.73
N ASN A 43 -25.49 25.20 14.49
CA ASN A 43 -24.33 25.83 15.12
C ASN A 43 -24.49 26.06 16.63
N SER A 44 -25.73 26.08 17.13
CA SER A 44 -26.03 26.22 18.56
C SER A 44 -26.30 24.87 19.26
N ASP A 45 -26.44 23.81 18.52
CA ASP A 45 -26.75 22.48 19.05
C ASP A 45 -25.54 21.88 19.80
N LYS A 46 -25.61 21.86 21.12
CA LYS A 46 -24.56 21.40 22.02
C LYS A 46 -24.40 19.86 22.08
N ARG A 47 -25.26 19.09 21.40
CA ARG A 47 -25.08 17.64 21.25
C ARG A 47 -23.84 17.32 20.42
N PHE A 48 -23.39 18.27 19.59
CA PHE A 48 -22.13 18.12 18.86
C PHE A 48 -20.97 18.60 19.73
N ASP A 49 -19.97 17.75 19.95
CA ASP A 49 -18.77 18.03 20.75
C ASP A 49 -18.11 19.37 20.40
N ARG A 50 -18.04 19.69 19.11
CA ARG A 50 -17.48 20.95 18.62
C ARG A 50 -18.23 22.17 19.16
N ASN A 51 -19.55 22.13 19.21
CA ASN A 51 -20.38 23.22 19.70
C ASN A 51 -20.32 23.28 21.22
N PHE A 52 -20.36 22.13 21.89
CA PHE A 52 -20.16 22.05 23.34
C PHE A 52 -18.82 22.68 23.77
N LEU A 53 -17.71 22.29 23.12
CA LEU A 53 -16.40 22.89 23.38
C LEU A 53 -16.40 24.41 23.14
N ARG A 54 -17.04 24.90 22.08
CA ARG A 54 -17.08 26.32 21.75
C ARG A 54 -17.93 27.15 22.68
N HIS A 55 -19.09 26.63 23.10
CA HIS A 55 -20.09 27.40 23.84
C HIS A 55 -19.99 27.23 25.37
N GLU A 56 -19.42 26.10 25.84
CA GLU A 56 -19.32 25.82 27.27
C GLU A 56 -17.86 25.81 27.74
N VAL A 57 -17.00 25.00 27.14
CA VAL A 57 -15.67 24.74 27.69
C VAL A 57 -14.72 25.91 27.43
N LEU A 58 -14.64 26.41 26.20
CA LEU A 58 -13.73 27.50 25.86
C LEU A 58 -14.05 28.80 26.61
N PRO A 59 -15.32 29.24 26.81
CA PRO A 59 -15.62 30.39 27.64
C PRO A 59 -15.19 30.20 29.10
N CYS A 60 -15.45 29.03 29.68
CA CYS A 60 -14.99 28.69 31.02
C CYS A 60 -13.45 28.77 31.15
N LEU A 61 -12.71 28.24 30.20
CA LEU A 61 -11.26 28.33 30.19
C LEU A 61 -10.76 29.77 30.03
N LYS A 62 -11.43 30.59 29.20
CA LYS A 62 -11.07 32.00 28.96
C LYS A 62 -11.21 32.86 30.22
N THR A 63 -12.10 32.54 31.15
CA THR A 63 -12.22 33.29 32.41
C THR A 63 -10.94 33.19 33.27
N ARG A 64 -10.27 32.05 33.26
CA ARG A 64 -9.04 31.83 34.02
C ARG A 64 -7.79 32.14 33.17
N TRP A 65 -7.83 31.83 31.85
CA TRP A 65 -6.74 32.02 30.89
C TRP A 65 -7.26 32.74 29.64
N PRO A 66 -7.28 34.07 29.64
CA PRO A 66 -7.85 34.86 28.53
C PRO A 66 -7.27 34.52 27.15
N ASP A 67 -5.99 34.17 27.08
CA ASP A 67 -5.23 33.85 25.88
C ASP A 67 -5.20 32.35 25.52
N ILE A 68 -6.06 31.52 26.15
CA ILE A 68 -6.06 30.06 25.96
C ILE A 68 -6.24 29.67 24.48
N ALA A 69 -7.08 30.37 23.73
CA ALA A 69 -7.32 30.09 22.32
C ALA A 69 -6.04 30.25 21.48
N THR A 70 -5.28 31.33 21.72
CA THR A 70 -3.99 31.60 21.05
C THR A 70 -2.95 30.55 21.42
N ARG A 71 -2.90 30.12 22.69
CA ARG A 71 -1.98 29.05 23.14
C ARG A 71 -2.31 27.73 22.48
N LEU A 72 -3.59 27.34 22.43
CA LEU A 72 -4.04 26.12 21.75
C LEU A 72 -3.73 26.17 20.25
N GLN A 73 -3.95 27.31 19.61
CA GLN A 73 -3.62 27.52 18.20
C GLN A 73 -2.12 27.34 17.95
N ARG A 74 -1.27 27.95 18.78
CA ARG A 74 0.19 27.80 18.70
C ARG A 74 0.61 26.34 18.86
N SER A 75 0.07 25.63 19.85
CA SER A 75 0.34 24.20 20.05
C SER A 75 -0.10 23.36 18.84
N ALA A 76 -1.24 23.67 18.23
CA ALA A 76 -1.70 23.02 17.01
C ALA A 76 -0.79 23.28 15.82
N MET A 77 -0.27 24.51 15.66
CA MET A 77 0.73 24.87 14.63
C MET A 77 2.02 24.06 14.82
N HIS A 78 2.61 24.08 16.01
CA HIS A 78 3.84 23.29 16.28
C HIS A 78 3.63 21.79 16.06
N SER A 79 2.47 21.25 16.41
CA SER A 79 2.15 19.84 16.13
C SER A 79 2.03 19.55 14.64
N SER A 80 1.53 20.51 13.85
CA SER A 80 1.47 20.41 12.39
C SER A 80 2.84 20.44 11.76
N GLU A 81 3.71 21.38 12.19
CA GLU A 81 5.10 21.50 11.74
C GLU A 81 5.89 20.22 12.08
N ALA A 82 5.75 19.72 13.32
CA ALA A 82 6.38 18.48 13.73
C ALA A 82 5.91 17.28 12.87
N THR A 83 4.63 17.24 12.50
CA THR A 83 4.10 16.21 11.61
C THR A 83 4.73 16.29 10.23
N SER A 84 4.92 17.49 9.67
CA SER A 84 5.59 17.68 8.38
C SER A 84 7.04 17.20 8.44
N LEU A 85 7.79 17.62 9.46
CA LEU A 85 9.18 17.17 9.67
C LEU A 85 9.30 15.65 9.82
N LEU A 86 8.33 15.00 10.47
CA LEU A 86 8.29 13.54 10.58
C LEU A 86 8.02 12.86 9.23
N VAL A 87 7.22 13.47 8.36
CA VAL A 87 7.02 12.98 6.99
C VAL A 87 8.29 13.12 6.18
N ASP A 88 8.94 14.29 6.21
CA ASP A 88 10.20 14.55 5.50
C ASP A 88 11.30 13.57 5.94
N LEU A 89 11.44 13.35 7.25
CA LEU A 89 12.38 12.36 7.79
C LEU A 89 12.05 10.95 7.29
N ALA A 90 10.77 10.58 7.25
CA ALA A 90 10.37 9.25 6.77
C ALA A 90 10.64 9.08 5.26
N CYS A 91 10.52 10.13 4.45
CA CYS A 91 10.89 10.10 3.03
C CYS A 91 12.40 9.88 2.90
N ILE A 92 13.23 10.62 3.63
CA ILE A 92 14.71 10.46 3.65
C ILE A 92 15.06 9.02 4.03
N ASP A 93 14.44 8.48 5.10
CA ASP A 93 14.69 7.12 5.55
C ASP A 93 14.28 6.09 4.50
N LEU A 94 13.11 6.28 3.87
CA LEU A 94 12.61 5.38 2.84
C LEU A 94 13.54 5.36 1.63
N ASP A 95 13.99 6.51 1.16
CA ASP A 95 14.91 6.64 0.03
C ASP A 95 16.26 5.97 0.33
N ALA A 96 16.79 6.17 1.54
CA ALA A 96 18.00 5.50 2.00
C ALA A 96 17.87 3.97 2.06
N LEU A 97 16.65 3.45 2.27
CA LEU A 97 16.33 2.02 2.26
C LEU A 97 15.95 1.47 0.87
N GLY A 98 16.09 2.25 -0.20
CA GLY A 98 15.83 1.85 -1.58
C GLY A 98 14.47 2.26 -2.14
N GLY A 99 13.73 3.15 -1.46
CA GLY A 99 12.52 3.81 -1.97
C GLY A 99 11.29 2.92 -2.19
N ARG A 100 11.25 1.72 -1.61
CA ARG A 100 10.15 0.73 -1.81
C ARG A 100 9.26 0.64 -0.57
N PRO A 101 8.16 1.38 -0.48
CA PRO A 101 7.32 1.39 0.72
C PRO A 101 6.64 0.03 0.98
N GLN A 102 6.40 -0.79 -0.07
CA GLN A 102 5.76 -2.10 0.08
C GLN A 102 6.69 -3.16 0.71
N ARG A 103 8.02 -2.93 0.64
CA ARG A 103 9.04 -3.85 1.15
C ARG A 103 10.19 -3.07 1.78
N LEU A 104 10.28 -3.11 3.10
CA LEU A 104 11.35 -2.46 3.85
C LEU A 104 12.42 -3.51 4.20
N PRO A 105 13.73 -3.24 3.90
CA PRO A 105 14.83 -4.14 4.31
C PRO A 105 14.94 -4.20 5.83
N VAL A 106 14.86 -5.41 6.40
CA VAL A 106 14.84 -5.62 7.85
C VAL A 106 16.13 -5.16 8.50
N GLY A 107 17.29 -5.51 7.93
CA GLY A 107 18.60 -5.11 8.46
C GLY A 107 18.70 -3.60 8.58
N ALA A 108 18.52 -2.90 7.47
CA ALA A 108 18.60 -1.43 7.44
C ALA A 108 17.52 -0.75 8.32
N LEU A 109 16.32 -1.36 8.44
CA LEU A 109 15.28 -0.85 9.33
C LEU A 109 15.67 -1.01 10.81
N LEU A 110 16.35 -2.10 11.17
CA LEU A 110 16.86 -2.32 12.53
C LEU A 110 17.98 -1.37 12.93
N ASP A 111 18.77 -0.85 11.99
CA ASP A 111 19.82 0.13 12.21
C ASP A 111 19.26 1.53 12.58
N LEU A 112 18.00 1.79 12.25
CA LEU A 112 17.32 3.02 12.66
C LEU A 112 16.95 2.98 14.15
N SER A 113 16.92 4.16 14.79
CA SER A 113 16.38 4.28 16.14
C SER A 113 14.89 3.86 16.17
N ARG A 114 14.41 3.34 17.30
CA ARG A 114 13.02 2.87 17.44
C ARG A 114 11.97 3.91 16.99
N HIS A 115 12.21 5.18 17.27
CA HIS A 115 11.29 6.25 16.86
C HIS A 115 11.26 6.42 15.34
N ARG A 116 12.43 6.31 14.67
CA ARG A 116 12.52 6.35 13.21
C ARG A 116 11.90 5.11 12.58
N GLN A 117 12.14 3.91 13.12
CA GLN A 117 11.46 2.68 12.69
C GLN A 117 9.93 2.87 12.71
N LYS A 118 9.40 3.36 13.85
CA LYS A 118 7.96 3.59 14.03
C LYS A 118 7.40 4.63 13.05
N ASN A 119 8.14 5.71 12.83
CA ASN A 119 7.78 6.77 11.89
C ASN A 119 7.77 6.26 10.45
N LEU A 120 8.83 5.57 10.03
CA LEU A 120 8.99 5.02 8.69
C LEU A 120 7.91 3.98 8.36
N VAL A 121 7.65 3.04 9.27
CA VAL A 121 6.59 2.03 9.05
C VAL A 121 5.22 2.69 8.92
N ARG A 122 4.89 3.69 9.76
CA ARG A 122 3.64 4.47 9.62
C ARG A 122 3.55 5.20 8.29
N HIS A 123 4.64 5.80 7.86
CA HIS A 123 4.71 6.52 6.58
C HIS A 123 4.53 5.55 5.41
N ALA A 124 5.27 4.46 5.39
CA ALA A 124 5.19 3.43 4.34
C ALA A 124 3.76 2.85 4.22
N LEU A 125 3.10 2.55 5.34
CA LEU A 125 1.70 2.11 5.34
C LEU A 125 0.77 3.14 4.68
N ARG A 126 0.93 4.43 4.98
CA ARG A 126 0.12 5.50 4.36
C ARG A 126 0.38 5.64 2.86
N VAL A 127 1.65 5.56 2.44
CA VAL A 127 2.02 5.60 1.02
C VAL A 127 1.43 4.41 0.26
N CYS A 128 1.37 3.24 0.90
CA CYS A 128 0.72 2.05 0.34
C CYS A 128 -0.83 2.12 0.37
N GLY A 129 -1.43 3.19 0.91
CA GLY A 129 -2.89 3.31 1.05
C GLY A 129 -3.48 2.41 2.14
N LEU A 130 -2.66 1.86 3.02
CA LEU A 130 -3.09 0.95 4.07
C LEU A 130 -3.54 1.71 5.32
N THR A 131 -4.51 1.16 6.04
CA THR A 131 -4.91 1.68 7.35
C THR A 131 -3.75 1.55 8.33
N VAL A 132 -3.44 2.63 9.04
CA VAL A 132 -2.38 2.59 10.06
C VAL A 132 -2.88 1.85 11.30
N PRO A 133 -2.18 0.82 11.78
CA PRO A 133 -2.57 0.06 12.96
C PRO A 133 -2.49 0.91 14.24
N THR A 134 -3.09 0.41 15.30
CA THR A 134 -3.00 1.04 16.63
C THR A 134 -1.54 1.10 17.11
N SER A 135 -1.28 1.94 18.13
CA SER A 135 0.08 2.05 18.70
C SER A 135 0.58 0.70 19.24
N VAL A 136 -0.29 -0.07 19.88
CA VAL A 136 0.05 -1.40 20.41
C VAL A 136 0.41 -2.37 19.28
N GLN A 137 -0.40 -2.43 18.22
CA GLN A 137 -0.12 -3.27 17.07
C GLN A 137 1.18 -2.88 16.36
N LEU A 138 1.47 -1.57 16.29
CA LEU A 138 2.72 -1.09 15.72
C LEU A 138 3.94 -1.50 16.57
N ASP A 139 3.80 -1.50 17.88
CA ASP A 139 4.85 -2.01 18.78
C ASP A 139 5.06 -3.52 18.59
N VAL A 140 3.99 -4.31 18.42
CA VAL A 140 4.09 -5.75 18.06
C VAL A 140 4.81 -5.94 16.71
N ILE A 141 4.52 -5.09 15.70
CA ILE A 141 5.26 -5.15 14.41
C ILE A 141 6.77 -4.97 14.64
N LEU A 142 7.17 -3.99 15.45
CA LEU A 142 8.58 -3.67 15.67
C LEU A 142 9.30 -4.67 16.59
N ASP A 143 8.61 -5.23 17.58
CA ASP A 143 9.22 -6.08 18.59
C ASP A 143 9.16 -7.56 18.23
N GLU A 144 8.07 -8.01 17.61
CA GLU A 144 7.86 -9.42 17.31
C GLU A 144 8.07 -9.72 15.82
N VAL A 145 7.38 -8.99 14.92
CA VAL A 145 7.47 -9.30 13.48
C VAL A 145 8.84 -8.93 12.91
N LEU A 146 9.31 -7.72 13.18
CA LEU A 146 10.59 -7.23 12.66
C LEU A 146 11.78 -8.00 13.23
N ARG A 147 11.71 -8.45 14.48
CA ARG A 147 12.81 -9.13 15.19
C ARG A 147 12.71 -10.66 15.19
N ALA A 148 11.69 -11.22 14.53
CA ALA A 148 11.54 -12.66 14.42
C ALA A 148 12.75 -13.32 13.73
N ARG A 149 12.93 -14.61 13.93
CA ARG A 149 13.98 -15.39 13.24
C ARG A 149 13.70 -15.46 11.74
N GLN A 150 14.77 -15.64 10.92
CA GLN A 150 14.63 -15.67 9.45
C GLN A 150 13.79 -16.85 8.93
N ASP A 151 13.78 -17.96 9.66
CA ASP A 151 13.01 -19.16 9.36
C ASP A 151 11.54 -19.07 9.80
N ALA A 152 11.23 -18.20 10.73
CA ALA A 152 9.87 -17.87 11.10
C ALA A 152 9.18 -17.04 10.00
N GLN A 153 7.88 -17.21 9.86
CA GLN A 153 7.05 -16.41 8.94
C GLN A 153 6.04 -15.59 9.76
N PRO A 154 6.52 -14.68 10.61
CA PRO A 154 5.64 -13.90 11.47
C PRO A 154 4.77 -12.98 10.63
N GLN A 155 3.54 -12.82 11.08
CA GLN A 155 2.59 -11.89 10.47
C GLN A 155 1.74 -11.21 11.54
N LEU A 156 1.37 -9.98 11.28
CA LEU A 156 0.31 -9.28 11.99
C LEU A 156 -0.73 -8.80 10.99
N ARG A 157 -2.02 -9.00 11.28
CA ARG A 157 -3.14 -8.50 10.47
C ARG A 157 -4.00 -7.57 11.31
N TRP A 158 -4.58 -6.57 10.64
CA TRP A 158 -5.59 -5.68 11.20
C TRP A 158 -6.56 -5.25 10.08
N PRO A 159 -7.73 -4.71 10.37
CA PRO A 159 -8.66 -4.24 9.34
C PRO A 159 -8.00 -3.20 8.42
N GLY A 160 -7.83 -3.53 7.15
CA GLY A 160 -7.24 -2.68 6.12
C GLY A 160 -5.73 -2.84 5.92
N GLY A 161 -5.12 -3.95 6.41
CA GLY A 161 -3.74 -4.28 6.08
C GLY A 161 -3.12 -5.41 6.87
N SER A 162 -1.99 -5.86 6.40
CA SER A 162 -1.15 -6.83 7.12
C SER A 162 0.34 -6.57 6.89
N VAL A 163 1.15 -7.04 7.83
CA VAL A 163 2.61 -7.03 7.75
C VAL A 163 3.12 -8.44 7.90
N ARG A 164 4.07 -8.81 7.06
CA ARG A 164 4.76 -10.11 7.11
C ARG A 164 6.26 -9.92 6.97
N ARG A 165 7.02 -10.75 7.65
CA ARG A 165 8.45 -10.85 7.42
C ARG A 165 8.77 -12.10 6.60
N TYR A 166 9.61 -11.92 5.58
CA TYR A 166 10.20 -13.02 4.85
C TYR A 166 11.64 -12.68 4.48
N ARG A 167 12.59 -13.53 4.89
CA ARG A 167 14.05 -13.28 4.75
C ARG A 167 14.42 -11.90 5.34
N ASP A 168 15.05 -11.04 4.56
CA ASP A 168 15.41 -9.67 4.93
C ASP A 168 14.36 -8.63 4.50
N GLY A 169 13.14 -9.01 4.27
CA GLY A 169 12.05 -8.10 3.88
C GLY A 169 10.93 -8.05 4.91
N LEU A 170 10.52 -6.83 5.28
CA LEU A 170 9.26 -6.55 5.94
C LEU A 170 8.28 -6.07 4.89
N TYR A 171 7.23 -6.86 4.61
CA TYR A 171 6.26 -6.63 3.54
C TYR A 171 4.98 -6.05 4.10
N LEU A 172 4.51 -4.96 3.48
CA LEU A 172 3.25 -4.30 3.79
C LEU A 172 2.23 -4.71 2.73
N LEU A 173 1.15 -5.36 3.15
CA LEU A 173 0.22 -6.03 2.24
C LEU A 173 -1.22 -5.56 2.49
N THR A 174 -1.98 -5.40 1.42
CA THR A 174 -3.44 -5.23 1.51
C THR A 174 -4.11 -6.55 1.89
N ASP A 175 -5.26 -6.47 2.54
CA ASP A 175 -6.11 -7.65 2.81
C ASP A 175 -6.96 -8.06 1.58
N GLU A 176 -6.92 -7.27 0.49
CA GLU A 176 -7.80 -7.42 -0.67
C GLU A 176 -7.21 -8.30 -1.80
N LEU A 177 -6.19 -9.12 -1.51
CA LEU A 177 -5.71 -10.06 -2.52
C LEU A 177 -6.73 -11.18 -2.74
N ALA A 178 -7.10 -11.43 -3.99
CA ALA A 178 -7.95 -12.57 -4.33
C ALA A 178 -7.35 -13.88 -3.77
N ASP A 179 -8.20 -14.70 -3.17
CA ASP A 179 -7.78 -15.96 -2.55
C ASP A 179 -7.45 -17.02 -3.61
N ALA A 180 -8.10 -16.95 -4.78
CA ALA A 180 -7.89 -17.87 -5.88
C ALA A 180 -7.69 -17.11 -7.21
N LEU A 181 -6.89 -17.71 -8.09
CA LEU A 181 -6.77 -17.30 -9.48
C LEU A 181 -8.01 -17.76 -10.25
N PRO A 182 -8.45 -17.01 -11.29
CA PRO A 182 -9.42 -17.54 -12.23
C PRO A 182 -8.80 -18.73 -12.98
N GLU A 183 -9.58 -19.78 -13.18
CA GLU A 183 -9.19 -20.92 -13.99
C GLU A 183 -10.04 -20.96 -15.26
N GLY A 184 -9.46 -21.44 -16.36
CA GLY A 184 -10.17 -21.63 -17.60
C GLY A 184 -9.42 -21.13 -18.84
N PRO A 185 -10.06 -21.14 -20.01
CA PRO A 185 -9.44 -20.77 -21.28
C PRO A 185 -9.04 -19.30 -21.31
N ILE A 186 -7.90 -19.02 -21.94
CA ILE A 186 -7.40 -17.66 -22.16
C ILE A 186 -7.96 -17.14 -23.49
N ALA A 187 -8.93 -16.22 -23.39
CA ALA A 187 -9.50 -15.58 -24.58
C ALA A 187 -8.78 -14.28 -24.91
N GLY A 188 -8.03 -14.25 -26.01
CA GLY A 188 -7.36 -13.06 -26.52
C GLY A 188 -5.99 -12.77 -25.88
N SER A 189 -5.55 -11.51 -25.95
CA SER A 189 -4.20 -11.08 -25.59
C SER A 189 -4.04 -10.64 -24.13
N LYS A 190 -5.09 -10.74 -23.30
CA LYS A 190 -5.03 -10.32 -21.88
C LYS A 190 -6.00 -11.12 -20.99
N VAL A 191 -5.59 -11.37 -19.74
CA VAL A 191 -6.40 -12.03 -18.71
C VAL A 191 -6.29 -11.30 -17.38
N ARG A 192 -7.42 -10.92 -16.79
CA ARG A 192 -7.48 -10.33 -15.45
C ARG A 192 -7.43 -11.43 -14.40
N LEU A 193 -6.51 -11.33 -13.44
CA LEU A 193 -6.25 -12.37 -12.45
C LEU A 193 -7.05 -12.22 -11.14
N GLY A 194 -7.94 -11.24 -11.06
CA GLY A 194 -8.75 -10.97 -9.86
C GLY A 194 -8.24 -9.78 -9.06
N THR A 195 -8.93 -9.51 -7.94
CA THR A 195 -8.65 -8.32 -7.12
C THR A 195 -7.23 -8.33 -6.59
N GLY A 196 -6.50 -7.25 -6.85
CA GLY A 196 -5.12 -7.07 -6.36
C GLY A 196 -4.07 -7.96 -6.99
N LEU A 197 -4.42 -8.86 -7.93
CA LEU A 197 -3.47 -9.74 -8.61
C LEU A 197 -3.05 -9.24 -10.00
N GLY A 198 -3.65 -8.15 -10.50
CA GLY A 198 -3.26 -7.53 -11.76
C GLY A 198 -3.75 -8.28 -13.00
N THR A 199 -3.01 -8.11 -14.10
CA THR A 199 -3.41 -8.62 -15.44
C THR A 199 -2.21 -9.23 -16.15
N LEU A 200 -2.42 -10.40 -16.76
CA LEU A 200 -1.49 -10.97 -17.73
C LEU A 200 -1.76 -10.43 -19.13
N PHE A 201 -0.68 -10.12 -19.86
CA PHE A 201 -0.70 -9.71 -21.25
C PHE A 201 0.19 -10.66 -22.07
N PHE A 202 -0.24 -10.92 -23.30
CA PHE A 202 0.49 -11.69 -24.29
C PHE A 202 0.83 -10.75 -25.45
N GLU A 203 2.10 -10.31 -25.53
CA GLU A 203 2.57 -9.29 -26.48
C GLU A 203 3.50 -9.94 -27.49
N PRO A 204 3.12 -9.98 -28.80
CA PRO A 204 3.97 -10.54 -29.85
C PRO A 204 5.18 -9.63 -30.15
N GLY A 205 6.19 -10.21 -30.80
CA GLY A 205 7.30 -9.44 -31.37
C GLY A 205 8.53 -9.31 -30.48
N VAL A 206 8.68 -10.19 -29.47
CA VAL A 206 9.95 -10.31 -28.72
C VAL A 206 10.89 -11.29 -29.43
N GLU A 207 12.20 -11.07 -29.27
CA GLU A 207 13.22 -11.93 -29.86
C GLU A 207 13.05 -13.39 -29.43
N ARG A 208 12.74 -13.60 -28.13
CA ARG A 208 12.49 -14.93 -27.56
C ARG A 208 11.32 -14.85 -26.57
N GLY A 209 10.36 -15.73 -26.73
CA GLY A 209 9.16 -15.76 -25.91
C GLY A 209 8.42 -17.08 -26.03
N LEU A 210 7.15 -17.08 -25.62
CA LEU A 210 6.24 -18.19 -25.83
C LEU A 210 6.00 -18.38 -27.35
N ASP A 211 5.98 -19.64 -27.79
CA ASP A 211 5.71 -19.96 -29.19
C ASP A 211 4.35 -19.40 -29.63
N PRO A 212 4.33 -18.54 -30.67
CA PRO A 212 3.08 -17.97 -31.18
C PRO A 212 2.05 -19.03 -31.62
N GLN A 213 2.47 -20.23 -32.01
CA GLN A 213 1.56 -21.32 -32.40
C GLN A 213 0.79 -21.89 -31.22
N LEU A 214 1.32 -21.75 -29.99
CA LEU A 214 0.64 -22.16 -28.77
C LEU A 214 -0.34 -21.08 -28.26
N VAL A 215 -0.20 -19.83 -28.73
CA VAL A 215 -1.08 -18.73 -28.31
C VAL A 215 -2.38 -18.80 -29.10
N GLY A 216 -3.40 -19.42 -28.50
CA GLY A 216 -4.69 -19.64 -29.16
C GLY A 216 -5.73 -20.22 -28.19
N PRO A 217 -6.78 -20.82 -28.71
CA PRO A 217 -7.92 -21.30 -27.91
C PRO A 217 -7.56 -22.42 -26.92
N ASN A 218 -6.42 -23.07 -27.12
CA ASN A 218 -5.95 -24.16 -26.23
C ASN A 218 -5.19 -23.65 -25.01
N LEU A 219 -4.87 -22.35 -24.97
CA LEU A 219 -4.26 -21.78 -23.76
C LEU A 219 -5.28 -21.69 -22.63
N ARG A 220 -4.90 -22.20 -21.47
CA ARG A 220 -5.69 -22.07 -20.26
C ARG A 220 -4.86 -21.62 -19.06
N LEU A 221 -5.51 -20.89 -18.18
CA LEU A 221 -4.97 -20.49 -16.91
C LEU A 221 -5.39 -21.50 -15.85
N GLU A 222 -4.44 -21.94 -15.04
CA GLU A 222 -4.71 -22.80 -13.89
C GLU A 222 -4.05 -22.27 -12.63
N ALA A 223 -4.70 -22.51 -11.50
CA ALA A 223 -4.09 -22.36 -10.20
C ALA A 223 -3.13 -23.52 -9.93
N ARG A 224 -2.21 -23.28 -9.03
CA ARG A 224 -1.22 -24.28 -8.64
C ARG A 224 -1.83 -25.39 -7.81
N LYS A 225 -1.65 -26.65 -8.22
CA LYS A 225 -2.13 -27.88 -7.55
C LYS A 225 -1.04 -28.57 -6.72
N GLY A 226 0.24 -28.28 -7.03
CA GLY A 226 1.41 -28.92 -6.44
C GLY A 226 1.95 -30.06 -7.29
N GLY A 227 3.26 -30.25 -7.23
CA GLY A 227 3.93 -31.31 -8.01
C GLY A 227 4.37 -30.87 -9.41
N GLU A 228 4.03 -29.66 -9.84
CA GLU A 228 4.39 -29.11 -11.14
C GLU A 228 5.90 -29.09 -11.32
N LYS A 229 6.33 -29.38 -12.55
CA LYS A 229 7.74 -29.42 -12.95
C LYS A 229 7.91 -28.65 -14.25
N LEU A 230 9.04 -27.96 -14.38
CA LEU A 230 9.39 -27.21 -15.57
C LEU A 230 10.84 -27.42 -15.95
N ARG A 231 11.12 -27.58 -17.23
CA ARG A 231 12.47 -27.48 -17.80
C ARG A 231 12.62 -26.12 -18.44
N LEU A 232 13.53 -25.30 -17.89
CA LEU A 232 13.81 -23.99 -18.41
C LEU A 232 14.69 -24.06 -19.66
N TYR A 233 14.56 -23.05 -20.55
CA TYR A 233 15.43 -22.91 -21.71
C TYR A 233 16.92 -22.88 -21.27
N GLY A 234 17.78 -23.60 -21.99
CA GLY A 234 19.20 -23.71 -21.67
C GLY A 234 19.54 -24.62 -20.49
N GLN A 235 18.54 -25.25 -19.83
CA GLN A 235 18.78 -26.22 -18.76
C GLN A 235 18.52 -27.65 -19.23
N THR A 236 19.40 -28.57 -18.80
CA THR A 236 19.30 -30.00 -19.14
C THR A 236 18.29 -30.74 -18.25
N HIS A 237 18.02 -30.24 -17.07
CA HIS A 237 17.21 -30.93 -16.06
C HIS A 237 15.90 -30.23 -15.79
N THR A 238 14.86 -31.03 -15.57
CA THR A 238 13.55 -30.57 -15.10
C THR A 238 13.60 -30.30 -13.59
N LYS A 239 13.14 -29.15 -13.16
CA LYS A 239 13.05 -28.75 -11.74
C LYS A 239 11.61 -28.72 -11.26
N LYS A 240 11.40 -29.04 -9.98
CA LYS A 240 10.09 -28.84 -9.32
C LYS A 240 9.81 -27.34 -9.21
N LEU A 241 8.59 -26.91 -9.52
CA LEU A 241 8.18 -25.51 -9.44
C LEU A 241 8.41 -24.88 -8.07
N ASN A 242 8.15 -25.63 -6.99
CA ASN A 242 8.46 -25.20 -5.63
C ASN A 242 9.90 -24.74 -5.45
N LYS A 243 10.83 -25.50 -6.01
CA LYS A 243 12.27 -25.20 -5.91
C LYS A 243 12.60 -23.94 -6.72
N LEU A 244 12.05 -23.82 -7.93
CA LEU A 244 12.24 -22.64 -8.77
C LEU A 244 11.73 -21.36 -8.07
N LEU A 245 10.50 -21.38 -7.55
CA LEU A 245 9.93 -20.24 -6.83
C LEU A 245 10.71 -19.89 -5.55
N GLN A 246 11.31 -20.87 -4.89
CA GLN A 246 12.14 -20.66 -3.71
C GLN A 246 13.52 -20.09 -4.05
N GLU A 247 14.15 -20.59 -5.12
CA GLU A 247 15.44 -20.09 -5.64
C GLU A 247 15.27 -18.63 -6.09
N GLU A 248 14.21 -18.33 -6.85
CA GLU A 248 13.86 -16.97 -7.28
C GLU A 248 13.55 -16.01 -6.13
N GLY A 249 13.23 -16.53 -4.95
CA GLY A 249 12.89 -15.71 -3.78
C GLY A 249 11.43 -15.31 -3.70
N VAL A 250 10.55 -15.92 -4.50
CA VAL A 250 9.12 -15.62 -4.47
C VAL A 250 8.56 -15.83 -3.06
N VAL A 251 7.91 -14.79 -2.54
CA VAL A 251 7.37 -14.81 -1.18
C VAL A 251 6.32 -15.91 -0.99
N PRO A 252 6.29 -16.60 0.16
CA PRO A 252 5.44 -17.78 0.36
C PRO A 252 3.97 -17.57 0.03
N TRP A 253 3.41 -16.41 0.41
CA TRP A 253 1.98 -16.09 0.18
C TRP A 253 1.63 -15.78 -1.28
N MET A 254 2.64 -15.55 -2.15
CA MET A 254 2.43 -15.39 -3.59
C MET A 254 2.63 -16.67 -4.38
N ARG A 255 3.31 -17.69 -3.83
CA ARG A 255 3.63 -18.92 -4.57
C ARG A 255 2.43 -19.67 -5.11
N TYR A 256 1.28 -19.61 -4.42
CA TYR A 256 0.01 -20.20 -4.86
C TYR A 256 -0.82 -19.25 -5.74
N ARG A 257 -0.39 -17.99 -5.85
CA ARG A 257 -1.01 -16.95 -6.67
C ARG A 257 -0.24 -16.63 -7.96
N VAL A 258 0.86 -17.37 -8.21
CA VAL A 258 1.56 -17.29 -9.49
C VAL A 258 0.74 -18.05 -10.53
N PRO A 259 0.27 -17.39 -11.61
CA PRO A 259 -0.56 -18.03 -12.61
C PRO A 259 0.24 -19.04 -13.42
N LEU A 260 -0.32 -20.23 -13.61
CA LEU A 260 0.24 -21.28 -14.47
C LEU A 260 -0.51 -21.25 -15.80
N ILE A 261 0.25 -21.24 -16.90
CA ILE A 261 -0.28 -21.18 -18.24
C ILE A 261 -0.01 -22.54 -18.91
N TYR A 262 -1.08 -23.21 -19.29
CA TYR A 262 -1.04 -24.51 -19.96
C TYR A 262 -1.49 -24.36 -21.43
N ALA A 263 -0.86 -25.11 -22.30
CA ALA A 263 -1.37 -25.39 -23.65
C ALA A 263 -1.71 -26.86 -23.68
N ASP A 264 -2.99 -27.17 -23.86
CA ASP A 264 -3.55 -28.51 -23.63
C ASP A 264 -3.16 -29.03 -22.23
N ASP A 265 -2.37 -30.10 -22.11
CA ASP A 265 -1.92 -30.65 -20.83
C ASP A 265 -0.50 -30.24 -20.43
N ASP A 266 0.18 -29.47 -21.26
CA ASP A 266 1.55 -29.07 -21.05
C ASP A 266 1.66 -27.71 -20.35
N LEU A 267 2.43 -27.63 -19.27
CA LEU A 267 2.77 -26.38 -18.59
C LEU A 267 3.77 -25.58 -19.46
N VAL A 268 3.32 -24.51 -20.09
CA VAL A 268 4.10 -23.73 -21.07
C VAL A 268 4.72 -22.46 -20.48
N ALA A 269 4.07 -21.82 -19.50
CA ALA A 269 4.64 -20.66 -18.83
C ALA A 269 4.15 -20.50 -17.38
N ILE A 270 4.92 -19.76 -16.58
CA ILE A 270 4.65 -19.49 -15.16
C ILE A 270 4.71 -17.97 -14.96
N GLY A 271 3.55 -17.33 -14.98
CA GLY A 271 3.43 -15.88 -14.96
C GLY A 271 4.30 -15.25 -16.03
N ASP A 272 5.00 -14.20 -15.66
CA ASP A 272 6.07 -13.55 -16.43
C ASP A 272 7.48 -14.00 -15.99
N LEU A 273 7.57 -15.05 -15.16
CA LEU A 273 8.83 -15.51 -14.60
C LEU A 273 9.58 -16.45 -15.53
N TRP A 274 8.89 -17.46 -16.09
CA TRP A 274 9.54 -18.49 -16.91
C TRP A 274 8.63 -19.04 -18.00
N ILE A 275 9.28 -19.42 -19.11
CA ILE A 275 8.67 -20.17 -20.21
C ILE A 275 9.34 -21.52 -20.29
N ALA A 276 8.58 -22.59 -20.53
CA ALA A 276 9.09 -23.94 -20.70
C ALA A 276 10.01 -24.00 -21.94
N ALA A 277 11.08 -24.79 -21.87
CA ALA A 277 12.01 -24.95 -22.98
C ALA A 277 11.33 -25.44 -24.27
N ALA A 278 10.37 -26.35 -24.14
CA ALA A 278 9.60 -26.89 -25.26
C ALA A 278 8.60 -25.90 -25.87
N ALA A 279 8.24 -24.85 -25.13
CA ALA A 279 7.28 -23.84 -25.54
C ALA A 279 7.92 -22.49 -25.92
N THR A 280 9.25 -22.47 -26.08
CA THR A 280 10.01 -21.26 -26.41
C THR A 280 10.27 -21.17 -27.90
N ALA A 281 9.95 -20.03 -28.52
CA ALA A 281 10.25 -19.75 -29.92
C ALA A 281 10.93 -18.38 -30.12
N SER A 282 11.52 -18.21 -31.29
CA SER A 282 12.13 -16.96 -31.78
C SER A 282 11.71 -16.72 -33.24
N PRO A 283 10.95 -15.64 -33.59
CA PRO A 283 10.37 -14.67 -32.65
C PRO A 283 9.28 -15.29 -31.77
N GLY A 284 9.04 -14.73 -30.57
CA GLY A 284 8.10 -15.23 -29.61
C GLY A 284 7.09 -14.20 -29.11
N VAL A 285 6.24 -14.62 -28.20
CA VAL A 285 5.25 -13.80 -27.49
C VAL A 285 5.71 -13.60 -26.04
N ALA A 286 5.83 -12.34 -25.61
CA ALA A 286 6.10 -12.02 -24.20
C ALA A 286 4.88 -12.25 -23.35
N VAL A 287 5.07 -12.90 -22.21
CA VAL A 287 4.07 -12.93 -21.13
C VAL A 287 4.46 -11.85 -20.15
N ARG A 288 3.57 -10.86 -19.91
CA ARG A 288 3.77 -9.77 -18.95
C ARG A 288 2.68 -9.79 -17.89
N TRP A 289 3.08 -9.68 -16.65
CA TRP A 289 2.17 -9.61 -15.51
C TRP A 289 2.27 -8.23 -14.86
N THR A 290 1.32 -7.35 -15.16
CA THR A 290 1.27 -5.97 -14.68
C THR A 290 0.36 -5.84 -13.44
N ASP A 291 0.56 -4.75 -12.67
CA ASP A 291 -0.23 -4.40 -11.48
C ASP A 291 -0.28 -5.52 -10.44
N ARG A 292 0.72 -6.38 -10.43
CA ARG A 292 0.85 -7.49 -9.49
C ARG A 292 1.46 -7.05 -8.15
N PRO A 293 1.16 -7.76 -7.06
CA PRO A 293 1.90 -7.60 -5.80
C PRO A 293 3.38 -7.94 -5.98
N ALA A 294 4.22 -7.39 -5.09
CA ALA A 294 5.64 -7.74 -5.07
C ALA A 294 5.83 -9.26 -4.87
N LEU A 295 6.64 -9.87 -5.72
CA LEU A 295 6.97 -11.30 -5.65
C LEU A 295 8.19 -11.55 -4.74
N HIS A 296 9.06 -10.53 -4.60
CA HIS A 296 10.29 -10.58 -3.81
C HIS A 296 10.74 -9.18 -3.35
#